data_eecdb7680298d992f691832b7b3864dd
#
_entry.id   eecdb7680298d992f691832b7b3864dd
#
_cell.length_a   1.000
_cell.length_b   1.000
_cell.length_c   1.000
_cell.angle_alpha   90.00
_cell.angle_beta   90.00
_cell.angle_gamma   90.00
#
_symmetry.space_group_name_H-M   'P 1'
#
loop_
_entity.id
_entity.type
_entity.pdbx_description
1 polymer ?
#
loop_
_entity_poly.entity_id
_entity_poly.type
_entity_poly.pdbx_seq_one_letter_code
_entity_poly.pdbx_strand_id
1 'polypeptide(L)'
;FVGPAGQLLDQALAEAGVDRARAYVTNAVKHFKFERRGKRRIHQTPDAGEVQACRWWLTQELDIVRPRLVVALGATAARAMLGKAVTISRTRGSAIPLEGGAEGWVTVHPSYLLRVPDEAKKAEERARFVAELRMVGERVKALG
;
A
#
# COMPACT_ATOMS: atom_id res chain seq x y z
N PHE A 1 -5.92 -5.62 6.26
CA PHE A 1 -5.08 -4.91 7.23
C PHE A 1 -5.66 -5.02 8.63
N VAL A 2 -5.09 -5.88 9.44
CA VAL A 2 -5.47 -6.07 10.83
C VAL A 2 -4.21 -5.96 11.71
N GLY A 3 -4.39 -5.86 13.03
CA GLY A 3 -3.29 -5.75 13.97
C GLY A 3 -2.65 -4.36 14.01
N PRO A 4 -1.41 -4.25 14.55
CA PRO A 4 -0.75 -2.95 14.74
C PRO A 4 -0.56 -2.14 13.46
N ALA A 5 -0.21 -2.79 12.34
CA ALA A 5 -0.05 -2.12 11.06
C ALA A 5 -1.37 -1.57 10.54
N GLY A 6 -2.45 -2.33 10.68
CA GLY A 6 -3.79 -1.88 10.30
C GLY A 6 -4.28 -0.72 11.16
N GLN A 7 -4.02 -0.76 12.45
CA GLN A 7 -4.36 0.33 13.37
C GLN A 7 -3.59 1.60 13.01
N LEU A 8 -2.30 1.48 12.69
CA LEU A 8 -1.49 2.61 12.27
C LEU A 8 -2.02 3.22 10.98
N LEU A 9 -2.40 2.39 10.02
CA LEU A 9 -2.98 2.86 8.76
C LEU A 9 -4.28 3.62 9.02
N ASP A 10 -5.18 3.09 9.83
CA ASP A 10 -6.44 3.75 10.16
C ASP A 10 -6.22 5.10 10.85
N GLN A 11 -5.28 5.17 11.78
CA GLN A 11 -4.91 6.42 12.45
C GLN A 11 -4.34 7.44 11.46
N ALA A 12 -3.44 7.00 10.58
CA ALA A 12 -2.83 7.87 9.59
C ALA A 12 -3.84 8.41 8.58
N LEU A 13 -4.78 7.58 8.15
CA LEU A 13 -5.86 8.01 7.26
C LEU A 13 -6.76 9.05 7.93
N ALA A 14 -7.10 8.86 9.20
CA ALA A 14 -7.88 9.81 9.97
C ALA A 14 -7.16 11.15 10.10
N GLU A 15 -5.87 11.13 10.45
CA GLU A 15 -5.05 12.34 10.56
C GLU A 15 -4.88 13.06 9.22
N ALA A 16 -4.84 12.30 8.13
CA ALA A 16 -4.74 12.86 6.79
C ALA A 16 -6.07 13.39 6.23
N GLY A 17 -7.17 13.14 6.93
CA GLY A 17 -8.49 13.57 6.50
C GLY A 17 -9.09 12.70 5.39
N VAL A 18 -8.62 11.45 5.26
CA VAL A 18 -9.13 10.50 4.28
C VAL A 18 -10.24 9.67 4.93
N ASP A 19 -11.42 9.62 4.31
CA ASP A 19 -12.54 8.82 4.80
C ASP A 19 -12.30 7.34 4.50
N ARG A 20 -12.03 6.57 5.55
CA ARG A 20 -11.78 5.13 5.45
C ARG A 20 -12.97 4.37 4.86
N ALA A 21 -14.18 4.84 5.09
CA ALA A 21 -15.40 4.21 4.57
C ALA A 21 -15.50 4.30 3.04
N ARG A 22 -14.83 5.29 2.44
CA ARG A 22 -14.78 5.47 0.97
C ARG A 22 -13.59 4.78 0.34
N ALA A 23 -12.67 4.25 1.13
CA ALA A 23 -11.47 3.58 0.65
C ALA A 23 -11.68 2.07 0.61
N TYR A 24 -11.43 1.46 -0.54
CA TYR A 24 -11.41 0.01 -0.66
C TYR A 24 -9.99 -0.47 -0.41
N VAL A 25 -9.81 -1.28 0.61
CA VAL A 25 -8.48 -1.80 0.98
C VAL A 25 -8.41 -3.28 0.63
N THR A 26 -7.37 -3.65 -0.11
CA THR A 26 -7.15 -5.02 -0.53
C THR A 26 -5.66 -5.35 -0.49
N ASN A 27 -5.35 -6.63 -0.59
CA ASN A 27 -3.97 -7.09 -0.69
C ASN A 27 -3.61 -7.37 -2.15
N ALA A 28 -2.41 -6.97 -2.55
CA ALA A 28 -1.89 -7.24 -3.88
C ALA A 28 -1.63 -8.74 -4.09
N VAL A 29 -1.36 -9.47 -3.00
CA VAL A 29 -1.15 -10.91 -3.00
C VAL A 29 -2.27 -11.55 -2.21
N LYS A 30 -3.11 -12.36 -2.87
CA LYS A 30 -4.27 -13.00 -2.25
C LYS A 30 -3.93 -14.24 -1.46
N HIS A 31 -2.84 -14.91 -1.81
CA HIS A 31 -2.41 -16.15 -1.17
C HIS A 31 -0.96 -16.00 -0.72
N PHE A 32 -0.76 -15.98 0.60
CA PHE A 32 0.57 -15.91 1.17
C PHE A 32 1.17 -17.30 1.30
N LYS A 33 2.49 -17.38 1.13
CA LYS A 33 3.24 -18.58 1.47
C LYS A 33 3.35 -18.75 2.97
N PHE A 34 3.32 -19.99 3.40
CA PHE A 34 3.62 -20.38 4.77
C PHE A 34 4.68 -21.46 4.77
N GLU A 35 5.64 -21.33 5.65
CA GLU A 35 6.61 -22.35 5.95
C GLU A 35 6.38 -22.80 7.38
N ARG A 36 6.26 -24.12 7.58
CA ARG A 36 6.19 -24.69 8.93
C ARG A 36 7.57 -24.99 9.44
N ARG A 37 7.89 -24.41 10.60
CA ARG A 37 9.10 -24.73 11.35
C ARG A 37 8.66 -25.18 12.74
N GLY A 38 8.68 -26.51 12.97
CA GLY A 38 8.13 -27.08 14.19
C GLY A 38 6.64 -26.82 14.27
N LYS A 39 6.19 -26.11 15.31
CA LYS A 39 4.77 -25.75 15.52
C LYS A 39 4.39 -24.36 15.02
N ARG A 40 5.34 -23.64 14.38
CA ARG A 40 5.11 -22.27 13.93
C ARG A 40 4.91 -22.21 12.42
N ARG A 41 4.02 -21.35 12.00
CA ARG A 41 3.91 -20.92 10.60
C ARG A 41 4.67 -19.61 10.44
N ILE A 42 5.55 -19.56 9.46
CA ILE A 42 6.32 -18.36 9.15
C ILE A 42 5.86 -17.83 7.79
N HIS A 43 5.42 -16.59 7.79
CA HIS A 43 5.07 -15.89 6.56
C HIS A 43 6.32 -15.66 5.73
N GLN A 44 6.30 -16.08 4.47
CA GLN A 44 7.36 -15.80 3.53
C GLN A 44 6.94 -14.66 2.61
N THR A 45 7.91 -13.81 2.24
CA THR A 45 7.69 -12.78 1.23
C THR A 45 7.40 -13.46 -0.12
N PRO A 46 6.30 -13.07 -0.81
CA PRO A 46 6.00 -13.63 -2.12
C PRO A 46 7.11 -13.33 -3.13
N ASP A 47 7.44 -14.29 -3.99
CA ASP A 47 8.36 -14.07 -5.07
C ASP A 47 7.71 -13.34 -6.26
N ALA A 48 8.51 -13.01 -7.27
CA ALA A 48 8.03 -12.26 -8.44
C ALA A 48 6.91 -13.00 -9.20
N GLY A 49 7.03 -14.33 -9.31
CA GLY A 49 6.01 -15.14 -10.01
C GLY A 49 4.69 -15.14 -9.27
N GLU A 50 4.72 -15.21 -7.93
CA GLU A 50 3.51 -15.16 -7.11
C GLU A 50 2.84 -13.80 -7.17
N VAL A 51 3.61 -12.72 -7.19
CA VAL A 51 3.08 -11.37 -7.35
C VAL A 51 2.39 -11.24 -8.71
N GLN A 52 2.99 -11.76 -9.77
CA GLN A 52 2.39 -11.73 -11.11
C GLN A 52 1.10 -12.55 -11.19
N ALA A 53 1.07 -13.74 -10.57
CA ALA A 53 -0.13 -14.56 -10.51
C ALA A 53 -1.27 -13.86 -9.78
N CYS A 54 -0.96 -13.18 -8.67
CA CYS A 54 -1.96 -12.43 -7.89
C CYS A 54 -2.35 -11.11 -8.55
N ARG A 55 -1.52 -10.56 -9.43
CA ARG A 55 -1.80 -9.32 -10.16
C ARG A 55 -3.08 -9.42 -10.98
N TRP A 56 -3.36 -10.60 -11.54
CA TRP A 56 -4.60 -10.83 -12.29
C TRP A 56 -5.83 -10.57 -11.40
N TRP A 57 -5.81 -11.08 -10.16
CA TRP A 57 -6.90 -10.87 -9.20
C TRP A 57 -7.06 -9.38 -8.85
N LEU A 58 -5.95 -8.69 -8.64
CA LEU A 58 -5.97 -7.25 -8.37
C LEU A 58 -6.57 -6.49 -9.55
N THR A 59 -6.22 -6.86 -10.78
CA THR A 59 -6.78 -6.26 -11.99
C THR A 59 -8.29 -6.44 -12.04
N GLN A 60 -8.79 -7.64 -11.69
CA GLN A 60 -10.23 -7.90 -11.64
C GLN A 60 -10.92 -7.01 -10.59
N GLU A 61 -10.31 -6.87 -9.41
CA GLU A 61 -10.86 -6.00 -8.37
C GLU A 61 -10.91 -4.54 -8.82
N LEU A 62 -9.87 -4.06 -9.48
CA LEU A 62 -9.81 -2.68 -10.00
C LEU A 62 -10.87 -2.47 -11.10
N ASP A 63 -11.13 -3.46 -11.93
CA ASP A 63 -12.18 -3.38 -12.94
C ASP A 63 -13.58 -3.27 -12.32
N ILE A 64 -13.81 -3.91 -11.19
CA ILE A 64 -15.08 -3.88 -10.48
C ILE A 64 -15.23 -2.56 -9.71
N VAL A 65 -14.22 -2.18 -8.94
CA VAL A 65 -14.24 -1.00 -8.07
C VAL A 65 -14.10 0.30 -8.88
N ARG A 66 -13.29 0.28 -9.93
CA ARG A 66 -12.99 1.42 -10.81
C ARG A 66 -12.58 2.67 -10.04
N PRO A 67 -11.54 2.58 -9.20
CA PRO A 67 -11.08 3.74 -8.46
C PRO A 67 -10.44 4.76 -9.39
N ARG A 68 -10.53 6.03 -9.03
CA ARG A 68 -9.84 7.11 -9.76
C ARG A 68 -8.37 7.20 -9.34
N LEU A 69 -8.07 6.73 -8.15
CA LEU A 69 -6.75 6.80 -7.57
C LEU A 69 -6.48 5.51 -6.79
N VAL A 70 -5.28 4.97 -6.94
CA VAL A 70 -4.83 3.75 -6.26
C VAL A 70 -3.56 4.06 -5.50
N VAL A 71 -3.50 3.69 -4.23
CA VAL A 71 -2.29 3.84 -3.42
C VAL A 71 -1.71 2.46 -3.13
N ALA A 72 -0.47 2.24 -3.54
CA ALA A 72 0.28 1.03 -3.22
C ALA A 72 1.11 1.27 -1.96
N LEU A 73 0.92 0.42 -0.97
CA LEU A 73 1.63 0.47 0.30
C LEU A 73 2.75 -0.58 0.30
N GLY A 74 3.96 -0.12 0.07
CA GLY A 74 5.15 -0.96 0.06
C GLY A 74 5.51 -1.53 -1.31
N ALA A 75 6.68 -2.17 -1.39
CA ALA A 75 7.26 -2.64 -2.65
C ALA A 75 6.44 -3.71 -3.36
N THR A 76 5.88 -4.66 -2.60
CA THR A 76 5.06 -5.74 -3.19
C THR A 76 3.81 -5.19 -3.86
N ALA A 77 3.11 -4.29 -3.18
CA ALA A 77 1.91 -3.65 -3.73
C ALA A 77 2.26 -2.77 -4.94
N ALA A 78 3.35 -2.01 -4.85
CA ALA A 78 3.82 -1.17 -5.96
C ALA A 78 4.14 -2.01 -7.20
N ARG A 79 4.79 -3.15 -7.01
CA ARG A 79 5.10 -4.07 -8.10
C ARG A 79 3.84 -4.62 -8.76
N ALA A 80 2.85 -4.99 -7.96
CA ALA A 80 1.57 -5.48 -8.48
C ALA A 80 0.82 -4.39 -9.25
N MET A 81 0.83 -3.17 -8.75
CA MET A 81 0.16 -2.03 -9.38
C MET A 81 0.83 -1.62 -10.68
N LEU A 82 2.14 -1.53 -10.70
CA LEU A 82 2.91 -1.02 -11.84
C LEU A 82 3.40 -2.10 -12.81
N GLY A 83 3.36 -3.36 -12.41
CA GLY A 83 3.83 -4.47 -13.24
C GLY A 83 5.35 -4.62 -13.28
N LYS A 84 6.08 -3.85 -12.48
CA LYS A 84 7.54 -3.87 -12.41
C LYS A 84 8.01 -3.51 -11.02
N ALA A 85 9.22 -3.93 -10.66
CA ALA A 85 9.84 -3.54 -9.41
C ALA A 85 10.22 -2.06 -9.43
N VAL A 86 9.96 -1.35 -8.33
CA VAL A 86 10.31 0.06 -8.17
C VAL A 86 10.98 0.28 -6.82
N THR A 87 11.76 1.34 -6.73
CA THR A 87 12.38 1.76 -5.47
C THR A 87 11.43 2.73 -4.77
N ILE A 88 10.93 2.35 -3.61
CA ILE A 88 9.94 3.14 -2.87
C ILE A 88 10.45 4.55 -2.58
N SER A 89 11.69 4.68 -2.09
CA SER A 89 12.26 5.97 -1.73
C SER A 89 12.32 6.98 -2.89
N ARG A 90 12.39 6.48 -4.12
CA ARG A 90 12.42 7.32 -5.33
C ARG A 90 11.04 7.58 -5.92
N THR A 91 10.09 6.71 -5.64
CA THR A 91 8.78 6.71 -6.29
C THR A 91 7.71 7.34 -5.41
N ARG A 92 7.87 7.30 -4.08
CA ARG A 92 6.87 7.78 -3.14
C ARG A 92 6.60 9.28 -3.28
N GLY A 93 5.36 9.67 -3.01
CA GLY A 93 4.95 11.07 -2.99
C GLY A 93 4.69 11.69 -4.36
N SER A 94 4.61 10.89 -5.42
CA SER A 94 4.37 11.37 -6.79
C SER A 94 3.24 10.60 -7.45
N ALA A 95 2.46 11.28 -8.29
CA ALA A 95 1.42 10.66 -9.08
C ALA A 95 2.02 9.92 -10.27
N ILE A 96 1.51 8.73 -10.56
CA ILE A 96 1.95 7.89 -11.68
C ILE A 96 0.71 7.53 -12.50
N PRO A 97 0.69 7.83 -13.81
CA PRO A 97 -0.42 7.41 -14.66
C PRO A 97 -0.50 5.89 -14.74
N LEU A 98 -1.69 5.34 -14.58
CA LEU A 98 -1.94 3.90 -14.72
C LEU A 98 -2.75 3.64 -15.99
N GLU A 99 -2.68 2.39 -16.46
CA GLU A 99 -3.57 1.94 -17.54
C GLU A 99 -5.02 2.07 -17.09
N GLY A 100 -5.89 2.45 -18.00
CA GLY A 100 -7.31 2.65 -17.69
C GLY A 100 -7.67 4.02 -17.13
N GLY A 101 -6.68 4.92 -17.00
CA GLY A 101 -6.92 6.31 -16.60
C GLY A 101 -6.86 6.59 -15.11
N ALA A 102 -6.67 5.57 -14.27
CA ALA A 102 -6.48 5.79 -12.85
C ALA A 102 -5.10 6.40 -12.56
N GLU A 103 -4.99 7.10 -11.43
CA GLU A 103 -3.73 7.66 -10.95
C GLU A 103 -3.18 6.78 -9.83
N GLY A 104 -1.91 6.43 -9.94
CA GLY A 104 -1.23 5.60 -8.94
C GLY A 104 -0.34 6.42 -8.04
N TRP A 105 -0.28 6.04 -6.77
CA TRP A 105 0.61 6.62 -5.77
C TRP A 105 1.29 5.49 -5.02
N VAL A 106 2.53 5.71 -4.62
CA VAL A 106 3.31 4.73 -3.87
C VAL A 106 3.78 5.36 -2.57
N THR A 107 3.67 4.63 -1.48
CA THR A 107 4.27 5.02 -0.20
C THR A 107 4.74 3.77 0.54
N VAL A 108 5.25 3.94 1.76
CA VAL A 108 5.75 2.81 2.55
C VAL A 108 4.59 1.99 3.11
N HIS A 109 4.86 0.72 3.42
CA HIS A 109 3.91 -0.11 4.14
C HIS A 109 3.91 0.31 5.63
N PRO A 110 2.74 0.35 6.29
CA PRO A 110 2.68 0.72 7.71
C PRO A 110 3.58 -0.12 8.62
N SER A 111 3.80 -1.39 8.31
CA SER A 111 4.71 -2.25 9.10
C SER A 111 6.15 -1.75 9.11
N TYR A 112 6.59 -1.07 8.04
CA TYR A 112 7.91 -0.44 8.02
C TYR A 112 8.04 0.60 9.13
N LEU A 113 6.99 1.40 9.32
CA LEU A 113 6.98 2.45 10.35
C LEU A 113 7.11 1.88 11.76
N LEU A 114 6.53 0.69 11.99
CA LEU A 114 6.61 0.01 13.27
C LEU A 114 8.02 -0.52 13.58
N ARG A 115 8.82 -0.77 12.55
CA ARG A 115 10.14 -1.39 12.67
C ARG A 115 11.29 -0.39 12.72
N VAL A 116 11.04 0.90 12.55
CA VAL A 116 12.09 1.91 12.63
C VAL A 116 12.60 2.00 14.07
N PRO A 117 13.90 1.71 14.33
CA PRO A 117 14.39 1.60 15.71
C PRO A 117 14.63 2.94 16.41
N ASP A 118 14.97 3.98 15.66
CA ASP A 118 15.20 5.33 16.20
C ASP A 118 13.86 6.04 16.36
N GLU A 119 13.49 6.42 17.57
CA GLU A 119 12.20 7.06 17.86
C GLU A 119 12.02 8.40 17.13
N ALA A 120 13.05 9.20 17.01
CA ALA A 120 12.98 10.47 16.29
C ALA A 120 12.76 10.24 14.80
N LYS A 121 13.47 9.29 14.21
CA LYS A 121 13.31 8.91 12.80
C LYS A 121 11.96 8.27 12.56
N LYS A 122 11.48 7.45 13.48
CA LYS A 122 10.17 6.82 13.41
C LYS A 122 9.05 7.87 13.36
N ALA A 123 9.13 8.88 14.23
CA ALA A 123 8.16 9.98 14.23
C ALA A 123 8.21 10.77 12.92
N GLU A 124 9.41 11.04 12.39
CA GLU A 124 9.61 11.73 11.13
C GLU A 124 9.01 10.95 9.95
N GLU A 125 9.28 9.65 9.88
CA GLU A 125 8.74 8.80 8.81
C GLU A 125 7.23 8.66 8.91
N ARG A 126 6.68 8.59 10.12
CA ARG A 126 5.24 8.57 10.33
C ARG A 126 4.59 9.87 9.84
N ALA A 127 5.18 11.01 10.19
CA ALA A 127 4.69 12.31 9.74
C ALA A 127 4.71 12.43 8.21
N ARG A 128 5.76 11.91 7.58
CA ARG A 128 5.87 11.88 6.13
C ARG A 128 4.79 11.00 5.50
N PHE A 129 4.53 9.85 6.09
CA PHE A 129 3.47 8.95 5.64
C PHE A 129 2.09 9.63 5.69
N VAL A 130 1.78 10.28 6.80
CA VAL A 130 0.52 11.05 6.95
C VAL A 130 0.44 12.17 5.91
N ALA A 131 1.54 12.89 5.69
CA ALA A 131 1.58 13.97 4.69
C ALA A 131 1.31 13.45 3.27
N GLU A 132 1.86 12.30 2.93
CA GLU A 132 1.62 11.67 1.63
C GLU A 132 0.16 11.23 1.48
N LEU A 133 -0.44 10.67 2.53
CA LEU A 133 -1.86 10.30 2.52
C LEU A 133 -2.76 11.55 2.41
N ARG A 134 -2.35 12.66 3.01
CA ARG A 134 -3.08 13.93 2.89
C ARG A 134 -3.06 14.44 1.45
N MET A 135 -1.91 14.35 0.79
CA MET A 135 -1.79 14.71 -0.63
C MET A 135 -2.72 13.83 -1.48
N VAL A 136 -2.77 12.54 -1.20
CA VAL A 136 -3.68 11.60 -1.87
C VAL A 136 -5.14 12.01 -1.65
N GLY A 137 -5.51 12.31 -0.42
CA GLY A 137 -6.87 12.74 -0.08
C GLY A 137 -7.29 13.99 -0.82
N GLU A 138 -6.41 14.97 -0.91
CA GLU A 138 -6.66 16.21 -1.64
C GLU A 138 -6.77 15.95 -3.15
N ARG A 139 -5.94 15.06 -3.67
CA ARG A 139 -5.96 14.70 -5.08
C ARG A 139 -7.26 13.99 -5.46
N VAL A 140 -7.76 13.11 -4.60
CA VAL A 140 -9.05 12.43 -4.82
C VAL A 140 -10.17 13.45 -4.91
N LYS A 141 -10.19 14.44 -4.04
CA LYS A 141 -11.20 15.53 -4.10
C LYS A 141 -11.11 16.30 -5.40
N ALA A 142 -9.89 16.58 -5.89
CA ALA A 142 -9.68 17.30 -7.15
C ALA A 142 -10.11 16.48 -8.37
N LEU A 143 -10.00 15.16 -8.31
CA LEU A 143 -10.44 14.27 -9.39
C LEU A 143 -11.97 14.11 -9.42
N GLY A 144 -12.61 14.53 -8.37
CA GLY A 144 -14.03 14.60 -8.31
C GLY A 144 -14.81 13.49 -7.86
#